data_6db636e52491c45c1e649769c53c186b
#
_entry.id   6db636e52491c45c1e649769c53c186b
#
_cell.length_a   1.000
_cell.length_b   1.000
_cell.length_c   1.000
_cell.angle_alpha   90.00
_cell.angle_beta   90.00
_cell.angle_gamma   90.00
#
_symmetry.space_group_name_H-M   'P 1'
#
loop_
_entity.id
_entity.type
_entity.pdbx_description
1 polymer ?
#
loop_
_entity_poly.entity_id
_entity_poly.type
_entity_poly.pdbx_seq_one_letter_code
_entity_poly.pdbx_strand_id
1 'polypeptide(L)'
;MTDKESISYQIVALGGRKMAGQKPVAKFKAGQVSAAIWENEITAQNGHKVLVLKTTVERRYKDRYGNWKSSGSFSRNEIPLAIYCLEKAFEKMVTTQEDKASNNNGEEEIPI
;
A
#
# COMPACT_ATOMS: atom_id res chain seq x y z
N MET A 1 -2.16 7.74 -18.25
CA MET A 1 -1.85 7.13 -17.79
C MET A 1 -2.52 6.59 -16.81
N THR A 2 -3.32 6.88 -16.56
CA THR A 2 -4.07 6.38 -15.70
C THR A 2 -4.41 4.98 -15.86
N ASP A 3 -4.52 4.47 -17.05
CA ASP A 3 -4.84 3.11 -17.22
C ASP A 3 -3.81 2.22 -16.62
N LYS A 4 -2.56 2.56 -16.72
CA LYS A 4 -1.56 1.72 -16.17
C LYS A 4 -1.66 1.70 -14.70
N GLU A 5 -2.01 2.81 -14.11
CA GLU A 5 -2.11 2.81 -12.71
C GLU A 5 -3.29 2.02 -12.29
N SER A 6 -4.37 2.05 -13.02
CA SER A 6 -5.51 1.31 -12.65
C SER A 6 -5.22 -0.17 -12.68
N ILE A 7 -4.50 -0.60 -13.69
CA ILE A 7 -4.17 -1.98 -13.79
C ILE A 7 -3.31 -2.41 -12.64
N SER A 8 -2.40 -1.56 -12.24
CA SER A 8 -1.52 -1.88 -11.16
C SER A 8 -2.32 -2.05 -9.88
N TYR A 9 -3.25 -1.17 -9.65
CA TYR A 9 -4.05 -1.26 -8.46
C TYR A 9 -4.87 -2.54 -8.48
N GLN A 10 -5.37 -2.91 -9.62
CA GLN A 10 -6.15 -4.10 -9.69
C GLN A 10 -5.34 -5.33 -9.39
N ILE A 11 -4.14 -5.37 -9.90
CA ILE A 11 -3.29 -6.49 -9.64
C ILE A 11 -3.01 -6.60 -8.17
N VAL A 12 -2.74 -5.50 -7.55
CA VAL A 12 -2.48 -5.53 -6.15
C VAL A 12 -3.70 -6.01 -5.44
N ALA A 13 -4.84 -5.57 -5.89
CA ALA A 13 -6.03 -5.93 -5.22
C ALA A 13 -6.35 -7.38 -5.33
N LEU A 14 -5.89 -8.03 -6.36
CA LEU A 14 -6.18 -9.40 -6.50
C LEU A 14 -5.78 -10.17 -5.32
N GLY A 15 -4.65 -9.89 -4.80
CA GLY A 15 -4.21 -10.63 -3.69
C GLY A 15 -5.15 -10.44 -2.54
N GLY A 16 -5.83 -9.39 -2.50
CA GLY A 16 -6.63 -9.16 -1.38
C GLY A 16 -8.04 -9.06 -1.68
N ARG A 17 -8.46 -9.56 -2.70
CA ARG A 17 -9.70 -9.52 -3.03
C ARG A 17 -10.19 -8.17 -2.98
N LYS A 18 -9.72 -7.22 -3.45
CA LYS A 18 -10.18 -6.00 -3.48
C LYS A 18 -11.14 -5.74 -4.50
N MET A 19 -11.85 -4.74 -4.56
CA MET A 19 -12.78 -4.45 -5.53
C MET A 19 -12.16 -3.65 -6.59
N ALA A 20 -12.59 -3.80 -7.77
CA ALA A 20 -12.07 -3.04 -8.89
C ALA A 20 -12.34 -1.59 -8.63
N GLY A 21 -11.47 -0.76 -8.99
CA GLY A 21 -11.65 0.65 -8.81
C GLY A 21 -11.20 1.21 -7.49
N GLN A 22 -10.77 0.36 -6.60
CA GLN A 22 -10.33 0.86 -5.32
C GLN A 22 -9.03 1.60 -5.50
N LYS A 23 -8.86 2.72 -4.85
CA LYS A 23 -7.64 3.49 -4.92
C LYS A 23 -6.93 3.49 -3.60
N PRO A 24 -5.62 3.64 -3.62
CA PRO A 24 -4.90 3.63 -2.35
C PRO A 24 -5.14 4.94 -1.62
N VAL A 25 -5.05 4.89 -0.31
CA VAL A 25 -5.21 6.10 0.48
C VAL A 25 -3.95 6.92 0.37
N ALA A 26 -2.84 6.33 0.03
CA ALA A 26 -1.60 7.07 -0.16
C ALA A 26 -0.66 6.24 -1.00
N LYS A 27 0.23 6.89 -1.72
CA LYS A 27 1.18 6.18 -2.55
C LYS A 27 2.48 6.95 -2.54
N PHE A 28 3.59 6.23 -2.40
CA PHE A 28 4.90 6.84 -2.36
C PHE A 28 5.76 6.19 -3.43
N LYS A 29 6.48 6.97 -4.17
CA LYS A 29 7.21 6.46 -5.29
C LYS A 29 8.65 6.91 -5.29
N ALA A 30 9.54 6.04 -5.70
CA ALA A 30 10.94 6.37 -5.86
C ALA A 30 11.43 5.61 -7.07
N GLY A 31 11.68 6.31 -8.16
CA GLY A 31 12.08 5.66 -9.40
C GLY A 31 10.98 4.75 -9.88
N GLN A 32 11.29 3.50 -10.10
CA GLN A 32 10.30 2.57 -10.59
C GLN A 32 9.63 1.81 -9.46
N VAL A 33 9.99 2.10 -8.24
CA VAL A 33 9.43 1.39 -7.11
C VAL A 33 8.37 2.27 -6.46
N SER A 34 7.30 1.68 -5.99
CA SER A 34 6.29 2.46 -5.29
C SER A 34 5.66 1.60 -4.20
N ALA A 35 5.19 2.27 -3.16
CA ALA A 35 4.48 1.61 -2.09
C ALA A 35 3.13 2.29 -1.99
N ALA A 36 2.10 1.52 -1.79
CA ALA A 36 0.75 2.08 -1.71
C ALA A 36 0.08 1.56 -0.46
N ILE A 37 -0.67 2.41 0.19
CA ILE A 37 -1.38 2.05 1.41
C ILE A 37 -2.84 1.90 1.06
N TRP A 38 -3.44 0.80 1.47
CA TRP A 38 -4.82 0.50 1.15
C TRP A 38 -5.61 0.30 2.42
N GLU A 39 -6.87 0.65 2.37
CA GLU A 39 -7.74 0.44 3.48
C GLU A 39 -8.51 -0.83 3.22
N ASN A 40 -8.53 -1.73 4.16
CA ASN A 40 -9.28 -2.96 4.02
C ASN A 40 -10.21 -3.09 5.20
N GLU A 41 -11.39 -3.62 4.95
CA GLU A 41 -12.33 -3.79 6.03
C GLU A 41 -12.34 -5.26 6.38
N ILE A 42 -12.19 -5.60 7.61
CA ILE A 42 -12.22 -6.99 8.03
C ILE A 42 -13.26 -7.11 9.13
N THR A 43 -13.77 -8.30 9.33
CA THR A 43 -14.77 -8.53 10.35
C THR A 43 -14.11 -9.21 11.52
N ALA A 44 -14.21 -8.61 12.68
CA ALA A 44 -13.58 -9.17 13.86
C ALA A 44 -14.44 -10.31 14.38
N GLN A 45 -13.90 -11.03 15.35
CA GLN A 45 -14.62 -12.15 15.88
C GLN A 45 -15.93 -11.76 16.47
N ASN A 46 -16.08 -10.59 17.01
CA ASN A 46 -17.34 -10.21 17.61
C ASN A 46 -18.31 -9.65 16.58
N GLY A 47 -18.03 -9.78 15.31
CA GLY A 47 -18.95 -9.29 14.30
C GLY A 47 -18.77 -7.84 13.90
N HIS A 48 -17.93 -7.11 14.59
CA HIS A 48 -17.73 -5.72 14.26
C HIS A 48 -16.80 -5.58 13.07
N LYS A 49 -16.97 -4.55 12.29
CA LYS A 49 -16.11 -4.31 11.15
C LYS A 49 -15.01 -3.36 11.54
N VAL A 50 -13.81 -3.68 11.12
CA VAL A 50 -12.65 -2.89 11.47
C VAL A 50 -11.89 -2.52 10.24
N LEU A 51 -11.43 -1.29 10.14
CA LEU A 51 -10.65 -0.88 8.99
C LEU A 51 -9.19 -1.03 9.35
N VAL A 52 -8.45 -1.68 8.49
CA VAL A 52 -7.02 -1.83 8.72
C VAL A 52 -6.30 -1.31 7.51
N LEU A 53 -5.10 -0.83 7.71
CA LEU A 53 -4.30 -0.32 6.62
C LEU A 53 -3.26 -1.37 6.27
N LYS A 54 -3.07 -1.57 4.99
CA LYS A 54 -2.06 -2.51 4.52
C LYS A 54 -1.26 -1.84 3.43
N THR A 55 -0.02 -2.24 3.29
CA THR A 55 0.85 -1.63 2.30
C THR A 55 1.36 -2.67 1.34
N THR A 56 1.39 -2.32 0.07
CA THR A 56 1.98 -3.17 -0.95
C THR A 56 3.12 -2.38 -1.57
N VAL A 57 4.14 -3.08 -2.03
CA VAL A 57 5.25 -2.42 -2.68
C VAL A 57 5.53 -3.17 -3.97
N GLU A 58 5.80 -2.46 -5.03
CA GLU A 58 6.01 -3.09 -6.31
C GLU A 58 6.96 -2.28 -7.15
N ARG A 59 7.51 -2.89 -8.18
CA ARG A 59 8.39 -2.26 -9.11
C ARG A 59 7.73 -2.35 -10.46
N ARG A 60 7.70 -1.28 -11.22
CA ARG A 60 7.12 -1.30 -12.54
C ARG A 60 8.23 -1.35 -13.56
N TYR A 61 8.07 -2.14 -14.58
CA TYR A 61 9.09 -2.24 -15.61
C TYR A 61 8.44 -2.52 -16.96
N LYS A 62 9.19 -2.32 -18.04
CA LYS A 62 8.67 -2.54 -19.35
C LYS A 62 9.29 -3.80 -19.85
N ASP A 63 8.51 -4.75 -20.34
CA ASP A 63 9.08 -5.99 -20.80
C ASP A 63 9.63 -5.80 -22.22
N ARG A 64 10.16 -6.87 -22.80
CA ARG A 64 10.78 -6.75 -24.09
C ARG A 64 9.80 -6.38 -25.18
N TYR A 65 8.52 -6.56 -24.98
CA TYR A 65 7.55 -6.21 -25.97
C TYR A 65 6.97 -4.82 -25.76
N GLY A 66 7.51 -4.09 -24.81
CA GLY A 66 7.02 -2.75 -24.57
C GLY A 66 5.84 -2.63 -23.63
N ASN A 67 5.44 -3.72 -23.03
CA ASN A 67 4.31 -3.67 -22.13
C ASN A 67 4.76 -3.42 -20.70
N TRP A 68 4.00 -2.63 -19.96
CA TRP A 68 4.33 -2.35 -18.58
C TRP A 68 3.86 -3.47 -17.68
N LYS A 69 4.72 -3.89 -16.78
CA LYS A 69 4.41 -4.95 -15.85
C LYS A 69 4.83 -4.58 -14.45
N SER A 70 4.33 -5.31 -13.46
CA SER A 70 4.68 -5.06 -12.08
C SER A 70 5.32 -6.32 -11.51
N SER A 71 6.22 -6.13 -10.58
CA SER A 71 6.90 -7.24 -9.96
C SER A 71 7.10 -6.95 -8.49
N GLY A 72 7.07 -7.98 -7.68
CA GLY A 72 7.34 -7.82 -6.27
C GLY A 72 8.76 -8.19 -5.91
N SER A 73 9.62 -8.41 -6.91
CA SER A 73 11.00 -8.71 -6.59
C SER A 73 11.85 -7.52 -6.99
N PHE A 74 12.93 -7.27 -6.26
CA PHE A 74 13.74 -6.10 -6.44
C PHE A 74 15.19 -6.44 -6.60
N SER A 75 15.86 -5.78 -7.52
CA SER A 75 17.27 -6.01 -7.72
C SER A 75 18.01 -5.21 -6.64
N ARG A 76 19.31 -5.46 -6.56
CA ARG A 76 20.12 -4.80 -5.60
C ARG A 76 19.99 -3.29 -5.65
N ASN A 77 19.92 -2.72 -6.83
CA ASN A 77 19.84 -1.29 -6.94
C ASN A 77 18.47 -0.75 -6.55
N GLU A 78 17.47 -1.60 -6.53
CA GLU A 78 16.14 -1.15 -6.21
C GLU A 78 15.79 -1.32 -4.74
N ILE A 79 16.58 -2.06 -4.01
CA ILE A 79 16.32 -2.27 -2.60
C ILE A 79 16.26 -0.96 -1.82
N PRO A 80 17.21 -0.05 -1.99
CA PRO A 80 17.12 1.20 -1.23
C PRO A 80 15.87 1.99 -1.56
N LEU A 81 15.41 1.88 -2.81
CA LEU A 81 14.22 2.62 -3.19
C LEU A 81 13.00 2.02 -2.50
N ALA A 82 12.97 0.69 -2.39
CA ALA A 82 11.88 0.04 -1.72
C ALA A 82 11.87 0.40 -0.24
N ILE A 83 13.06 0.47 0.36
CA ILE A 83 13.14 0.83 1.75
C ILE A 83 12.60 2.25 1.97
N TYR A 84 12.98 3.16 1.11
CA TYR A 84 12.52 4.53 1.23
C TYR A 84 11.00 4.58 1.12
N CYS A 85 10.42 3.88 0.14
CA CYS A 85 9.00 3.91 -0.05
C CYS A 85 8.27 3.29 1.13
N LEU A 86 8.84 2.21 1.67
CA LEU A 86 8.20 1.56 2.80
C LEU A 86 8.32 2.40 4.07
N GLU A 87 9.41 3.14 4.22
CA GLU A 87 9.53 4.01 5.35
C GLU A 87 8.48 5.09 5.31
N LYS A 88 8.25 5.65 4.13
CA LYS A 88 7.26 6.69 4.00
C LYS A 88 5.86 6.14 4.26
N ALA A 89 5.61 4.93 3.80
CA ALA A 89 4.31 4.31 4.03
C ALA A 89 4.13 4.07 5.53
N PHE A 90 5.17 3.61 6.19
CA PHE A 90 5.09 3.33 7.61
C PHE A 90 4.80 4.61 8.38
N GLU A 91 5.48 5.71 8.04
CA GLU A 91 5.25 6.96 8.68
C GLU A 91 3.79 7.37 8.55
N LYS A 92 3.24 7.22 7.37
CA LYS A 92 1.87 7.61 7.13
C LYS A 92 0.92 6.74 7.93
N MET A 93 1.19 5.45 8.00
CA MET A 93 0.32 4.55 8.72
C MET A 93 0.34 4.86 10.21
N VAL A 94 1.51 5.14 10.74
CA VAL A 94 1.65 5.45 12.14
C VAL A 94 0.93 6.75 12.47
N THR A 95 1.11 7.75 11.63
CA THR A 95 0.47 9.02 11.87
C THR A 95 -1.05 8.87 11.82
N THR A 96 -1.55 8.08 10.90
CA THR A 96 -2.97 7.90 10.78
C THR A 96 -3.53 7.21 12.01
N GLN A 97 -2.79 6.23 12.53
CA GLN A 97 -3.23 5.57 13.71
C GLN A 97 -3.16 6.47 14.92
N GLU A 98 -2.20 7.32 15.00
CA GLU A 98 -2.11 8.24 16.10
C GLU A 98 -3.29 9.17 16.09
N ASP A 99 -3.70 9.62 14.93
CA ASP A 99 -4.82 10.51 14.83
C ASP A 99 -6.07 9.80 15.33
N LYS A 100 -6.25 8.56 14.94
CA LYS A 100 -7.41 7.83 15.35
C LYS A 100 -7.39 7.58 16.84
N ALA A 101 -6.22 7.26 17.37
CA ALA A 101 -6.11 7.02 18.77
C ALA A 101 -6.44 8.28 19.54
N SER A 102 -6.01 9.40 19.05
CA SER A 102 -6.29 10.63 19.72
C SER A 102 -7.78 10.85 19.77
N ASN A 103 -8.44 10.58 18.70
CA ASN A 103 -9.86 10.74 18.69
C ASN A 103 -10.52 9.83 19.68
N ASN A 104 -9.95 8.69 19.94
CA ASN A 104 -10.54 7.78 20.86
C ASN A 104 -10.07 7.91 22.24
N ASN A 105 -9.41 8.87 22.62
CA ASN A 105 -8.95 8.91 23.94
C ASN A 105 -7.58 8.90 23.98
N GLY A 106 -7.00 8.50 23.06
CA GLY A 106 -5.69 8.59 22.85
C GLY A 106 -4.65 8.11 23.66
N GLU A 107 -4.77 7.31 24.40
CA GLU A 107 -3.70 6.89 25.09
C GLU A 107 -3.20 5.68 24.74
N GLU A 108 -3.49 5.02 23.91
CA GLU A 108 -2.98 3.84 23.52
C GLU A 108 -1.72 3.82 22.89
N GLU A 109 -0.92 2.91 22.98
CA GLU A 109 0.25 2.77 22.32
C GLU A 109 0.06 2.46 20.91
N ILE A 110 0.81 2.87 19.98
CA ILE A 110 0.71 2.58 18.60
C ILE A 110 1.14 1.21 18.30
N PRO A 111 0.35 0.42 17.72
CA PRO A 111 0.71 -0.95 17.44
C PRO A 111 1.67 -0.95 16.29
N ILE A 112 2.72 -1.63 16.36
CA ILE A 112 3.68 -1.67 15.30
C ILE A 112 3.90 -3.01 14.71
#